data_0fb54773b18282d081e78d138164c301
#
_entry.id   0fb54773b18282d081e78d138164c301
#
_cell.length_a   1.000
_cell.length_b   1.000
_cell.length_c   1.000
_cell.angle_alpha   90.00
_cell.angle_beta   90.00
_cell.angle_gamma   90.00
#
_symmetry.space_group_name_H-M   'P 1'
#
loop_
_entity.id
_entity.type
_entity.pdbx_description
1 polymer ?
#
loop_
_entity_poly.entity_id
_entity_poly.type
_entity_poly.pdbx_seq_one_letter_code
_entity_poly.pdbx_strand_id
1 'polypeptide(L)'
;MSDTMTLFSTAHGYSDLAGGGEPLSPLDGRYRAVASPLANYLSEAGLNRARVHVEIEWLIFLLDNSVLPGAPTLTDAERDYLRALPRDFGAEHIQRLGEFEAVTRHDVKAVEYLIGEYLEAAAGKLGEGTTLPTLREVVHIFCTSEDINNLAYALTIKAATEQVWLPSIRALLDRLRGLAEAGAAVPMLAHTHGQPATPVTIGKEMAVFAHRLSRQIKRVEATEYLGKINGATGTWAAHVVSVPGADWPTLARSFVEGLGLTWNPLTTQIESHDWQAELYSDVARAGRIAHNLATDAWTYISMDYFHQNLAAQGSTGSSTMPHKVNPIRFENAEANLEVSNALLDSLAATLVTSRMQRDLTDSTTQRNVGVAFGHAVLAYDNLVRGLDGIEINAARMAQDLDANWAVLGEAVQQAMRAAAIAGATGMANPYERLKELTRGHEVGERDMREFIAGLGLPTEVEERLLALTPATYIGLSERLARWEA
;
A
#
# COMPACT_ATOMS: atom_id res chain seq x y z
N MET A 1 17.13 50.30 11.43
CA MET A 1 16.28 49.17 11.75
C MET A 1 17.05 47.94 11.36
N SER A 2 17.38 47.10 12.29
CA SER A 2 18.37 46.04 12.11
C SER A 2 17.83 44.95 11.17
N ASP A 3 18.59 44.69 10.13
CA ASP A 3 18.44 43.64 9.11
C ASP A 3 18.67 42.22 9.67
N THR A 4 18.48 42.05 10.96
CA THR A 4 19.03 40.91 11.72
C THR A 4 18.16 39.67 11.79
N MET A 5 17.00 39.59 11.10
CA MET A 5 16.11 38.43 11.20
C MET A 5 15.79 37.71 9.89
N THR A 6 16.50 38.02 8.81
CA THR A 6 16.25 37.34 7.54
C THR A 6 17.25 36.21 7.35
N LEU A 7 16.83 34.97 7.73
CA LEU A 7 17.66 33.77 7.66
C LEU A 7 18.27 33.50 6.27
N PHE A 8 17.55 33.85 5.21
CA PHE A 8 17.95 33.58 3.83
C PHE A 8 18.59 34.80 3.11
N SER A 9 19.03 35.82 3.87
CA SER A 9 19.76 36.96 3.29
C SER A 9 21.19 36.54 2.96
N THR A 10 21.64 36.78 1.73
CA THR A 10 23.02 36.57 1.27
C THR A 10 24.05 37.37 2.05
N ALA A 11 23.62 38.42 2.76
CA ALA A 11 24.48 39.25 3.60
C ALA A 11 24.96 38.57 4.89
N HIS A 12 24.37 37.43 5.31
CA HIS A 12 24.66 36.77 6.58
C HIS A 12 25.61 35.58 6.47
N GLY A 13 26.08 35.21 5.28
CA GLY A 13 27.10 34.17 5.10
C GLY A 13 26.71 32.76 5.54
N TYR A 14 25.39 32.42 5.49
CA TYR A 14 24.95 31.07 5.76
C TYR A 14 25.50 30.08 4.74
N SER A 15 25.85 28.89 5.21
CA SER A 15 26.35 27.79 4.37
C SER A 15 25.32 27.36 3.33
N ASP A 16 25.77 27.11 2.11
CA ASP A 16 24.99 26.47 1.06
C ASP A 16 24.83 24.96 1.40
N LEU A 17 23.61 24.52 1.68
CA LEU A 17 23.31 23.12 1.98
C LEU A 17 23.12 22.27 0.72
N ALA A 18 22.86 22.87 -0.43
CA ALA A 18 22.65 22.16 -1.69
C ALA A 18 23.89 21.36 -2.11
N GLY A 19 25.09 21.87 -1.85
CA GLY A 19 26.35 21.16 -2.10
C GLY A 19 26.66 20.03 -1.12
N GLY A 20 25.93 19.94 0.00
CA GLY A 20 26.15 18.94 1.06
C GLY A 20 25.45 17.60 0.83
N GLY A 21 24.68 17.45 -0.25
CA GLY A 21 23.95 16.21 -0.52
C GLY A 21 22.74 15.97 0.41
N GLU A 22 22.23 17.02 1.04
CA GLU A 22 21.05 16.93 1.90
C GLU A 22 19.82 16.50 1.11
N PRO A 23 19.09 15.47 1.56
CA PRO A 23 17.93 14.96 0.83
C PRO A 23 16.75 15.93 0.89
N LEU A 24 16.16 16.21 -0.25
CA LEU A 24 14.95 17.04 -0.34
C LEU A 24 13.73 16.31 0.20
N SER A 25 13.63 15.00 -0.01
CA SER A 25 12.54 14.17 0.48
C SER A 25 12.84 13.65 1.90
N PRO A 26 11.87 13.71 2.84
CA PRO A 26 12.04 13.10 4.16
C PRO A 26 12.17 11.57 4.10
N LEU A 27 11.74 10.91 3.01
CA LEU A 27 11.91 9.46 2.81
C LEU A 27 13.39 9.07 2.69
N ASP A 28 14.21 9.92 2.06
CA ASP A 28 15.64 9.70 1.90
C ASP A 28 16.46 10.25 3.07
N GLY A 29 15.84 11.05 3.95
CA GLY A 29 16.42 11.62 5.16
C GLY A 29 15.93 10.94 6.42
N ARG A 30 15.07 11.64 7.16
CA ARG A 30 14.54 11.23 8.48
C ARG A 30 13.92 9.83 8.51
N TYR A 31 13.23 9.45 7.43
CA TYR A 31 12.47 8.19 7.35
C TYR A 31 13.19 7.10 6.54
N ARG A 32 14.44 7.33 6.17
CA ARG A 32 15.21 6.41 5.33
C ARG A 32 15.24 4.99 5.87
N ALA A 33 15.35 4.81 7.19
CA ALA A 33 15.39 3.49 7.80
C ALA A 33 14.18 2.61 7.47
N VAL A 34 12.99 3.20 7.34
CA VAL A 34 11.74 2.51 6.99
C VAL A 34 11.57 2.38 5.48
N ALA A 35 11.91 3.43 4.72
CA ALA A 35 11.69 3.47 3.27
C ALA A 35 12.78 2.75 2.46
N SER A 36 14.01 2.59 3.01
CA SER A 36 15.17 2.06 2.28
C SER A 36 14.98 0.69 1.62
N PRO A 37 14.17 -0.26 2.12
CA PRO A 37 13.93 -1.52 1.39
C PRO A 37 13.35 -1.33 0.00
N LEU A 38 12.59 -0.26 -0.24
CA LEU A 38 12.05 0.08 -1.56
C LEU A 38 13.13 0.56 -2.54
N ALA A 39 14.24 1.10 -2.05
CA ALA A 39 15.32 1.61 -2.91
C ALA A 39 15.93 0.53 -3.81
N ASN A 40 15.92 -0.74 -3.39
CA ASN A 40 16.36 -1.85 -4.22
C ASN A 40 15.56 -2.03 -5.51
N TYR A 41 14.35 -1.51 -5.56
CA TYR A 41 13.39 -1.69 -6.65
C TYR A 41 13.00 -0.37 -7.31
N LEU A 42 12.59 0.63 -6.53
CA LEU A 42 11.92 1.84 -7.00
C LEU A 42 12.81 3.09 -7.01
N SER A 43 14.12 2.95 -6.74
CA SER A 43 15.09 4.02 -7.00
C SER A 43 15.52 4.04 -8.46
N GLU A 44 16.17 5.13 -8.91
CA GLU A 44 16.80 5.20 -10.23
C GLU A 44 17.81 4.07 -10.44
N ALA A 45 18.57 3.73 -9.40
CA ALA A 45 19.53 2.62 -9.45
C ALA A 45 18.83 1.25 -9.59
N GLY A 46 17.71 1.05 -8.88
CA GLY A 46 16.87 -0.14 -8.99
C GLY A 46 16.29 -0.30 -10.39
N LEU A 47 15.78 0.78 -10.97
CA LEU A 47 15.27 0.80 -12.34
C LEU A 47 16.38 0.49 -13.36
N ASN A 48 17.55 1.11 -13.23
CA ASN A 48 18.66 0.88 -14.15
C ASN A 48 19.18 -0.55 -14.05
N ARG A 49 19.25 -1.13 -12.85
CA ARG A 49 19.57 -2.55 -12.67
C ARG A 49 18.58 -3.46 -13.39
N ALA A 50 17.29 -3.15 -13.32
CA ALA A 50 16.26 -3.91 -14.03
C ALA A 50 16.36 -3.76 -15.54
N ARG A 51 16.67 -2.56 -16.06
CA ARG A 51 16.95 -2.34 -17.48
C ARG A 51 18.12 -3.20 -17.97
N VAL A 52 19.22 -3.20 -17.23
CA VAL A 52 20.39 -4.07 -17.52
C VAL A 52 19.98 -5.54 -17.53
N HIS A 53 19.17 -5.97 -16.56
CA HIS A 53 18.67 -7.34 -16.50
C HIS A 53 17.84 -7.71 -17.74
N VAL A 54 16.90 -6.87 -18.13
CA VAL A 54 16.04 -7.10 -19.30
C VAL A 54 16.88 -7.18 -20.61
N GLU A 55 17.82 -6.25 -20.78
CA GLU A 55 18.73 -6.24 -21.95
C GLU A 55 19.58 -7.52 -22.04
N ILE A 56 20.15 -7.93 -20.92
CA ILE A 56 20.98 -9.14 -20.82
C ILE A 56 20.14 -10.40 -21.11
N GLU A 57 18.96 -10.52 -20.51
CA GLU A 57 18.10 -11.68 -20.74
C GLU A 57 17.55 -11.69 -22.16
N TRP A 58 17.29 -10.52 -22.78
CA TRP A 58 16.90 -10.43 -24.20
C TRP A 58 18.03 -10.91 -25.11
N LEU A 59 19.25 -10.46 -24.87
CA LEU A 59 20.45 -10.92 -25.61
C LEU A 59 20.59 -12.44 -25.51
N ILE A 60 20.56 -13.00 -24.29
CA ILE A 60 20.66 -14.45 -24.04
C ILE A 60 19.52 -15.18 -24.77
N PHE A 61 18.30 -14.69 -24.62
CA PHE A 61 17.10 -15.30 -25.22
C PHE A 61 17.21 -15.41 -26.73
N LEU A 62 17.63 -14.35 -27.42
CA LEU A 62 17.79 -14.35 -28.89
C LEU A 62 18.83 -15.37 -29.36
N LEU A 63 19.93 -15.50 -28.62
CA LEU A 63 21.02 -16.42 -28.96
C LEU A 63 20.64 -17.88 -28.67
N ASP A 64 20.06 -18.14 -27.50
CA ASP A 64 19.66 -19.48 -27.08
C ASP A 64 18.55 -20.07 -27.97
N ASN A 65 17.68 -19.22 -28.50
CA ASN A 65 16.63 -19.61 -29.46
C ASN A 65 17.10 -19.56 -30.92
N SER A 66 18.39 -19.29 -31.17
CA SER A 66 18.96 -19.20 -32.51
C SER A 66 18.18 -18.27 -33.46
N VAL A 67 17.65 -17.17 -32.92
CA VAL A 67 16.80 -16.20 -33.65
C VAL A 67 17.63 -15.44 -34.68
N LEU A 68 18.90 -15.13 -34.35
CA LEU A 68 19.80 -14.36 -35.20
C LEU A 68 20.66 -15.30 -36.05
N PRO A 69 20.48 -15.33 -37.40
CA PRO A 69 21.27 -16.20 -38.29
C PRO A 69 22.79 -15.92 -38.17
N GLY A 70 23.57 -16.95 -37.91
CA GLY A 70 25.03 -16.83 -37.82
C GLY A 70 25.56 -16.29 -36.49
N ALA A 71 24.69 -15.98 -35.54
CA ALA A 71 25.13 -15.60 -34.20
C ALA A 71 25.78 -16.79 -33.45
N PRO A 72 26.76 -16.53 -32.57
CA PRO A 72 27.40 -17.60 -31.81
C PRO A 72 26.45 -18.19 -30.76
N THR A 73 26.71 -19.45 -30.40
CA THR A 73 26.02 -20.06 -29.25
C THR A 73 26.80 -19.72 -27.98
N LEU A 74 26.11 -19.23 -26.97
CA LEU A 74 26.73 -18.92 -25.68
C LEU A 74 27.14 -20.20 -24.93
N THR A 75 28.29 -20.16 -24.31
CA THR A 75 28.68 -21.12 -23.29
C THR A 75 28.03 -20.80 -21.94
N ASP A 76 27.99 -21.76 -21.02
CA ASP A 76 27.46 -21.51 -19.66
C ASP A 76 28.29 -20.43 -18.93
N ALA A 77 29.61 -20.42 -19.12
CA ALA A 77 30.47 -19.39 -18.55
C ALA A 77 30.14 -17.97 -19.07
N GLU A 78 29.80 -17.84 -20.35
CA GLU A 78 29.39 -16.57 -20.95
C GLU A 78 28.02 -16.13 -20.41
N ARG A 79 27.05 -17.05 -20.27
CA ARG A 79 25.76 -16.74 -19.63
C ARG A 79 25.94 -16.28 -18.18
N ASP A 80 26.76 -16.99 -17.40
CA ASP A 80 27.04 -16.62 -16.01
C ASP A 80 27.73 -15.26 -15.91
N TYR A 81 28.64 -14.96 -16.82
CA TYR A 81 29.32 -13.67 -16.91
C TYR A 81 28.28 -12.55 -17.21
N LEU A 82 27.43 -12.74 -18.20
CA LEU A 82 26.39 -11.76 -18.56
C LEU A 82 25.44 -11.49 -17.37
N ARG A 83 24.95 -12.52 -16.70
CA ARG A 83 24.06 -12.42 -15.55
C ARG A 83 24.73 -11.87 -14.30
N ALA A 84 26.06 -11.88 -14.24
CA ALA A 84 26.80 -11.24 -13.16
C ALA A 84 26.61 -9.71 -13.15
N LEU A 85 26.47 -9.07 -14.32
CA LEU A 85 26.32 -7.62 -14.40
C LEU A 85 25.10 -7.10 -13.62
N PRO A 86 23.84 -7.54 -13.86
CA PRO A 86 22.71 -7.10 -13.05
C PRO A 86 22.72 -7.64 -11.63
N ARG A 87 23.30 -8.82 -11.38
CA ARG A 87 23.40 -9.39 -10.03
C ARG A 87 24.32 -8.56 -9.13
N ASP A 88 25.47 -8.15 -9.64
CA ASP A 88 26.53 -7.46 -8.92
C ASP A 88 26.46 -5.93 -9.12
N PHE A 89 25.34 -5.45 -9.67
CA PHE A 89 25.10 -4.02 -9.98
C PHE A 89 25.18 -3.16 -8.72
N GLY A 90 26.13 -2.24 -8.69
CA GLY A 90 26.44 -1.42 -7.52
C GLY A 90 26.95 -0.02 -7.87
N ALA A 91 27.58 0.64 -6.91
CA ALA A 91 27.99 2.04 -6.99
C ALA A 91 28.85 2.37 -8.23
N GLU A 92 29.77 1.50 -8.62
CA GLU A 92 30.62 1.70 -9.80
C GLU A 92 29.79 1.73 -11.09
N HIS A 93 28.81 0.84 -11.21
CA HIS A 93 27.91 0.80 -12.37
C HIS A 93 27.00 2.03 -12.42
N ILE A 94 26.48 2.48 -11.26
CA ILE A 94 25.67 3.71 -11.14
C ILE A 94 26.48 4.92 -11.58
N GLN A 95 27.73 5.04 -11.10
CA GLN A 95 28.61 6.13 -11.50
C GLN A 95 28.86 6.09 -13.01
N ARG A 96 29.20 4.92 -13.56
CA ARG A 96 29.49 4.77 -14.99
C ARG A 96 28.29 5.10 -15.87
N LEU A 97 27.08 4.68 -15.46
CA LEU A 97 25.86 5.07 -16.15
C LEU A 97 25.68 6.60 -16.16
N GLY A 98 25.91 7.27 -15.03
CA GLY A 98 25.85 8.73 -14.95
C GLY A 98 26.85 9.43 -15.90
N GLU A 99 28.05 8.89 -16.07
CA GLU A 99 29.04 9.39 -17.03
C GLU A 99 28.53 9.25 -18.47
N PHE A 100 27.97 8.12 -18.85
CA PHE A 100 27.37 7.93 -20.18
C PHE A 100 26.16 8.83 -20.40
N GLU A 101 25.27 8.92 -19.43
CA GLU A 101 24.06 9.74 -19.55
C GLU A 101 24.39 11.23 -19.66
N ALA A 102 25.44 11.71 -18.98
CA ALA A 102 25.90 13.08 -19.10
C ALA A 102 26.28 13.47 -20.56
N VAL A 103 26.74 12.50 -21.33
CA VAL A 103 27.10 12.68 -22.76
C VAL A 103 25.93 12.43 -23.67
N THR A 104 25.23 11.30 -23.48
CA THR A 104 24.15 10.85 -24.39
C THR A 104 22.85 11.62 -24.20
N ARG A 105 22.63 12.17 -22.99
CA ARG A 105 21.35 12.77 -22.58
C ARG A 105 20.16 11.79 -22.71
N HIS A 106 20.44 10.49 -22.60
CA HIS A 106 19.46 9.42 -22.77
C HIS A 106 19.81 8.25 -21.87
N ASP A 107 18.93 7.95 -20.93
CA ASP A 107 19.13 6.96 -19.86
C ASP A 107 19.25 5.52 -20.40
N VAL A 108 18.33 5.07 -21.27
CA VAL A 108 18.41 3.71 -21.84
C VAL A 108 19.64 3.55 -22.73
N LYS A 109 20.03 4.59 -23.48
CA LYS A 109 21.26 4.55 -24.29
C LYS A 109 22.54 4.43 -23.43
N ALA A 110 22.51 5.03 -22.23
CA ALA A 110 23.59 4.85 -21.25
C ALA A 110 23.71 3.38 -20.81
N VAL A 111 22.57 2.69 -20.63
CA VAL A 111 22.53 1.25 -20.31
C VAL A 111 23.15 0.43 -21.42
N GLU A 112 22.80 0.70 -22.69
CA GLU A 112 23.41 0.01 -23.85
C GLU A 112 24.93 0.15 -23.87
N TYR A 113 25.45 1.37 -23.60
CA TYR A 113 26.91 1.59 -23.57
C TYR A 113 27.59 0.88 -22.41
N LEU A 114 26.97 0.84 -21.23
CA LEU A 114 27.50 0.08 -20.09
C LEU A 114 27.61 -1.42 -20.45
N ILE A 115 26.58 -1.99 -21.04
CA ILE A 115 26.59 -3.40 -21.48
C ILE A 115 27.63 -3.62 -22.56
N GLY A 116 27.75 -2.70 -23.53
CA GLY A 116 28.77 -2.76 -24.56
C GLY A 116 30.19 -2.81 -24.01
N GLU A 117 30.53 -1.93 -23.06
CA GLU A 117 31.84 -1.97 -22.36
C GLU A 117 32.05 -3.29 -21.60
N TYR A 118 30.98 -3.80 -20.96
CA TYR A 118 31.06 -5.07 -20.22
C TYR A 118 31.33 -6.25 -21.14
N LEU A 119 30.73 -6.27 -22.32
CA LEU A 119 30.98 -7.29 -23.36
C LEU A 119 32.41 -7.20 -23.89
N GLU A 120 32.92 -5.99 -24.15
CA GLU A 120 34.29 -5.78 -24.62
C GLU A 120 35.35 -6.26 -23.58
N ALA A 121 35.04 -6.08 -22.29
CA ALA A 121 35.91 -6.50 -21.19
C ALA A 121 35.91 -8.02 -20.93
N ALA A 122 35.03 -8.79 -21.55
CA ALA A 122 34.80 -10.20 -21.26
C ALA A 122 36.07 -11.07 -21.50
N ALA A 123 36.86 -10.76 -22.55
CA ALA A 123 38.08 -11.51 -22.87
C ALA A 123 39.08 -11.52 -21.71
N GLY A 124 39.18 -10.44 -20.93
CA GLY A 124 40.03 -10.34 -19.76
C GLY A 124 39.66 -11.28 -18.62
N LYS A 125 38.41 -11.76 -18.57
CA LYS A 125 37.92 -12.69 -17.54
C LYS A 125 37.70 -14.12 -18.04
N LEU A 126 37.21 -14.26 -19.28
CA LEU A 126 36.84 -15.56 -19.89
C LEU A 126 37.91 -16.10 -20.85
N GLY A 127 38.92 -15.28 -21.19
CA GLY A 127 39.96 -15.62 -22.16
C GLY A 127 39.60 -15.21 -23.60
N GLU A 128 40.60 -15.17 -24.46
CA GLU A 128 40.52 -14.71 -25.85
C GLU A 128 39.54 -15.53 -26.76
N GLY A 129 39.09 -16.68 -26.28
CA GLY A 129 38.16 -17.53 -27.02
C GLY A 129 36.69 -17.14 -26.85
N THR A 130 36.36 -16.16 -25.98
CA THR A 130 34.97 -15.72 -25.81
C THR A 130 34.44 -14.96 -27.02
N THR A 131 33.17 -15.20 -27.33
CA THR A 131 32.47 -14.51 -28.43
C THR A 131 31.80 -13.21 -28.01
N LEU A 132 31.73 -12.92 -26.71
CA LEU A 132 30.98 -11.78 -26.15
C LEU A 132 31.35 -10.41 -26.75
N PRO A 133 32.63 -10.07 -27.00
CA PRO A 133 32.99 -8.79 -27.62
C PRO A 133 32.37 -8.59 -29.02
N THR A 134 32.07 -9.66 -29.74
CA THR A 134 31.44 -9.57 -31.08
C THR A 134 29.95 -9.28 -31.01
N LEU A 135 29.33 -9.37 -29.85
CA LEU A 135 27.90 -9.22 -29.64
C LEU A 135 27.48 -7.77 -29.28
N ARG A 136 28.42 -6.82 -29.28
CA ARG A 136 28.13 -5.44 -28.93
C ARG A 136 26.95 -4.84 -29.71
N GLU A 137 26.87 -5.10 -31.01
CA GLU A 137 25.78 -4.60 -31.88
C GLU A 137 24.47 -5.39 -31.71
N VAL A 138 24.47 -6.45 -30.92
CA VAL A 138 23.26 -7.21 -30.59
C VAL A 138 22.57 -6.65 -29.34
N VAL A 139 23.25 -5.82 -28.56
CA VAL A 139 22.64 -5.12 -27.43
C VAL A 139 21.51 -4.22 -27.96
N HIS A 140 20.35 -4.29 -27.34
CA HIS A 140 19.15 -3.52 -27.71
C HIS A 140 18.60 -3.80 -29.14
N ILE A 141 19.05 -4.90 -29.77
CA ILE A 141 18.60 -5.20 -31.14
C ILE A 141 17.08 -5.40 -31.20
N PHE A 142 16.44 -4.76 -32.20
CA PHE A 142 15.01 -4.72 -32.43
C PHE A 142 14.17 -3.96 -31.40
N CYS A 143 14.76 -3.58 -30.27
CA CYS A 143 14.04 -2.88 -29.21
C CYS A 143 13.84 -1.39 -29.48
N THR A 144 12.78 -0.84 -28.92
CA THR A 144 12.68 0.56 -28.57
C THR A 144 12.91 0.70 -27.06
N SER A 145 13.29 1.88 -26.58
CA SER A 145 13.51 2.11 -25.15
C SER A 145 12.34 1.63 -24.28
N GLU A 146 11.12 1.73 -24.79
CA GLU A 146 9.93 1.29 -24.06
C GLU A 146 9.74 -0.23 -24.01
N ASP A 147 10.36 -1.00 -24.91
CA ASP A 147 10.42 -2.46 -24.75
C ASP A 147 11.17 -2.85 -23.47
N ILE A 148 12.22 -2.09 -23.15
CA ILE A 148 13.03 -2.29 -21.95
C ILE A 148 12.38 -1.66 -20.72
N ASN A 149 11.90 -0.41 -20.84
CA ASN A 149 11.32 0.33 -19.73
C ASN A 149 10.07 -0.34 -19.16
N ASN A 150 9.12 -0.77 -20.01
CA ASN A 150 7.90 -1.38 -19.50
C ASN A 150 8.17 -2.66 -18.73
N LEU A 151 9.07 -3.51 -19.22
CA LEU A 151 9.47 -4.74 -18.53
C LEU A 151 10.23 -4.45 -17.23
N ALA A 152 11.15 -3.48 -17.26
CA ALA A 152 11.89 -3.06 -16.08
C ALA A 152 10.96 -2.49 -14.99
N TYR A 153 10.00 -1.61 -15.36
CA TYR A 153 8.99 -1.12 -14.42
C TYR A 153 8.09 -2.24 -13.89
N ALA A 154 7.62 -3.14 -14.75
CA ALA A 154 6.78 -4.26 -14.31
C ALA A 154 7.51 -5.14 -13.29
N LEU A 155 8.77 -5.48 -13.54
CA LEU A 155 9.60 -6.27 -12.62
C LEU A 155 9.86 -5.55 -11.29
N THR A 156 10.20 -4.27 -11.33
CA THR A 156 10.53 -3.51 -10.11
C THR A 156 9.30 -3.22 -9.27
N ILE A 157 8.17 -2.86 -9.89
CA ILE A 157 6.90 -2.62 -9.19
C ILE A 157 6.38 -3.93 -8.58
N LYS A 158 6.43 -5.04 -9.33
CA LYS A 158 6.07 -6.38 -8.82
C LYS A 158 6.89 -6.72 -7.59
N ALA A 159 8.22 -6.63 -7.69
CA ALA A 159 9.11 -6.96 -6.59
C ALA A 159 8.90 -6.04 -5.37
N ALA A 160 8.74 -4.73 -5.57
CA ALA A 160 8.44 -3.78 -4.49
C ALA A 160 7.10 -4.10 -3.80
N THR A 161 6.09 -4.46 -4.58
CA THR A 161 4.77 -4.84 -4.05
C THR A 161 4.85 -6.13 -3.25
N GLU A 162 5.46 -7.17 -3.80
CA GLU A 162 5.53 -8.50 -3.17
C GLU A 162 6.50 -8.56 -1.99
N GLN A 163 7.64 -7.87 -2.05
CA GLN A 163 8.72 -7.98 -1.06
C GLN A 163 8.68 -6.90 0.02
N VAL A 164 7.98 -5.78 -0.20
CA VAL A 164 7.96 -4.66 0.75
C VAL A 164 6.54 -4.25 1.13
N TRP A 165 5.69 -3.91 0.16
CA TRP A 165 4.37 -3.38 0.46
C TRP A 165 3.43 -4.43 1.09
N LEU A 166 3.32 -5.62 0.48
CA LEU A 166 2.49 -6.72 1.00
C LEU A 166 2.92 -7.16 2.40
N PRO A 167 4.21 -7.38 2.71
CA PRO A 167 4.64 -7.68 4.07
C PRO A 167 4.26 -6.58 5.07
N SER A 168 4.40 -5.31 4.69
CA SER A 168 4.08 -4.18 5.58
C SER A 168 2.60 -4.11 5.93
N ILE A 169 1.70 -4.25 4.95
CA ILE A 169 0.25 -4.20 5.21
C ILE A 169 -0.25 -5.48 5.88
N ARG A 170 0.39 -6.63 5.62
CA ARG A 170 0.07 -7.88 6.32
C ARG A 170 0.42 -7.80 7.81
N ALA A 171 1.54 -7.16 8.16
CA ALA A 171 1.87 -6.90 9.57
C ALA A 171 0.79 -6.05 10.26
N LEU A 172 0.26 -5.03 9.58
CA LEU A 172 -0.89 -4.25 10.09
C LEU A 172 -2.14 -5.13 10.23
N LEU A 173 -2.45 -5.96 9.23
CA LEU A 173 -3.60 -6.88 9.27
C LEU A 173 -3.50 -7.85 10.45
N ASP A 174 -2.33 -8.43 10.68
CA ASP A 174 -2.13 -9.39 11.76
C ASP A 174 -2.26 -8.71 13.14
N ARG A 175 -1.77 -7.46 13.26
CA ARG A 175 -1.97 -6.67 14.49
C ARG A 175 -3.44 -6.38 14.76
N LEU A 176 -4.21 -6.03 13.73
CA LEU A 176 -5.66 -5.83 13.84
C LEU A 176 -6.41 -7.10 14.26
N ARG A 177 -6.04 -8.24 13.70
CA ARG A 177 -6.60 -9.55 14.11
C ARG A 177 -6.33 -9.85 15.57
N GLY A 178 -5.10 -9.56 16.04
CA GLY A 178 -4.75 -9.69 17.45
C GLY A 178 -5.60 -8.80 18.36
N LEU A 179 -5.86 -7.55 17.97
CA LEU A 179 -6.75 -6.64 18.71
C LEU A 179 -8.22 -7.07 18.64
N ALA A 180 -8.66 -7.58 17.49
CA ALA A 180 -10.02 -8.11 17.34
C ALA A 180 -10.28 -9.28 18.28
N GLU A 181 -9.32 -10.20 18.40
CA GLU A 181 -9.42 -11.33 19.34
C GLU A 181 -9.37 -10.86 20.81
N ALA A 182 -8.41 -10.00 21.14
CA ALA A 182 -8.26 -9.47 22.52
C ALA A 182 -9.50 -8.68 22.99
N GLY A 183 -10.13 -7.95 22.08
CA GLY A 183 -11.32 -7.15 22.34
C GLY A 183 -12.65 -7.84 22.05
N ALA A 184 -12.66 -9.12 21.65
CA ALA A 184 -13.86 -9.81 21.16
C ALA A 184 -15.03 -9.78 22.16
N ALA A 185 -14.75 -9.97 23.43
CA ALA A 185 -15.72 -9.99 24.52
C ALA A 185 -15.76 -8.66 25.33
N VAL A 186 -15.13 -7.58 24.86
CA VAL A 186 -15.09 -6.29 25.55
C VAL A 186 -16.17 -5.37 24.98
N PRO A 187 -17.31 -5.18 25.67
CA PRO A 187 -18.38 -4.31 25.21
C PRO A 187 -17.96 -2.86 25.23
N MET A 188 -18.43 -2.10 24.25
CA MET A 188 -18.29 -0.64 24.23
C MET A 188 -19.56 0.02 23.68
N LEU A 189 -19.78 1.26 24.06
CA LEU A 189 -20.82 2.09 23.48
C LEU A 189 -20.43 2.49 22.06
N ALA A 190 -21.23 2.11 21.07
CA ALA A 190 -21.03 2.60 19.71
C ALA A 190 -21.57 4.04 19.56
N HIS A 191 -20.98 4.78 18.64
CA HIS A 191 -21.43 6.13 18.31
C HIS A 191 -21.78 6.22 16.82
N THR A 192 -23.02 6.59 16.54
CA THR A 192 -23.47 6.94 15.18
C THR A 192 -23.76 8.43 15.13
N HIS A 193 -23.26 9.13 14.13
CA HIS A 193 -23.35 10.61 14.07
C HIS A 193 -22.77 11.29 15.34
N GLY A 194 -21.79 10.65 16.01
CA GLY A 194 -21.21 11.14 17.27
C GLY A 194 -22.12 10.98 18.50
N GLN A 195 -23.28 10.31 18.38
CA GLN A 195 -24.21 10.08 19.48
C GLN A 195 -24.19 8.63 19.95
N PRO A 196 -24.43 8.40 21.27
CA PRO A 196 -24.56 7.04 21.80
C PRO A 196 -25.58 6.19 21.02
N ALA A 197 -25.16 5.00 20.66
CA ALA A 197 -25.94 4.07 19.86
C ALA A 197 -25.85 2.64 20.42
N THR A 198 -26.42 1.68 19.71
CA THR A 198 -26.45 0.27 20.09
C THR A 198 -25.03 -0.24 20.42
N PRO A 199 -24.81 -0.84 21.58
CA PRO A 199 -23.50 -1.36 21.99
C PRO A 199 -22.95 -2.41 21.02
N VAL A 200 -21.63 -2.44 20.95
CA VAL A 200 -20.83 -3.41 20.17
C VAL A 200 -19.68 -3.93 21.04
N THR A 201 -18.73 -4.68 20.46
CA THR A 201 -17.44 -4.92 21.11
C THR A 201 -16.31 -4.23 20.34
N ILE A 202 -15.28 -3.75 21.05
CA ILE A 202 -14.11 -3.13 20.39
C ILE A 202 -13.43 -4.12 19.44
N GLY A 203 -13.44 -5.41 19.76
CA GLY A 203 -12.91 -6.46 18.89
C GLY A 203 -13.63 -6.55 17.56
N LYS A 204 -14.98 -6.43 17.55
CA LYS A 204 -15.75 -6.43 16.30
C LYS A 204 -15.41 -5.20 15.44
N GLU A 205 -15.20 -4.04 16.03
CA GLU A 205 -14.80 -2.84 15.27
C GLU A 205 -13.41 -3.02 14.64
N MET A 206 -12.44 -3.61 15.34
CA MET A 206 -11.12 -3.94 14.78
C MET A 206 -11.23 -5.00 13.67
N ALA A 207 -12.10 -5.98 13.82
CA ALA A 207 -12.37 -7.02 12.80
C ALA A 207 -12.92 -6.42 11.51
N VAL A 208 -13.71 -5.36 11.56
CA VAL A 208 -14.21 -4.64 10.36
C VAL A 208 -13.04 -4.11 9.53
N PHE A 209 -12.06 -3.46 10.16
CA PHE A 209 -10.87 -2.98 9.46
C PHE A 209 -10.02 -4.12 8.92
N ALA A 210 -9.81 -5.17 9.70
CA ALA A 210 -9.09 -6.36 9.27
C ALA A 210 -9.74 -7.00 8.03
N HIS A 211 -11.07 -7.15 8.03
CA HIS A 211 -11.80 -7.68 6.88
C HIS A 211 -11.69 -6.78 5.64
N ARG A 212 -11.84 -5.46 5.81
CA ARG A 212 -11.71 -4.49 4.71
C ARG A 212 -10.32 -4.54 4.08
N LEU A 213 -9.24 -4.56 4.89
CA LEU A 213 -7.86 -4.65 4.41
C LEU A 213 -7.56 -5.99 3.74
N SER A 214 -8.01 -7.11 4.32
CA SER A 214 -7.85 -8.45 3.73
C SER A 214 -8.40 -8.51 2.30
N ARG A 215 -9.54 -7.88 2.03
CA ARG A 215 -10.12 -7.81 0.68
C ARG A 215 -9.24 -7.01 -0.29
N GLN A 216 -8.60 -5.92 0.16
CA GLN A 216 -7.71 -5.15 -0.71
C GLN A 216 -6.39 -5.90 -0.95
N ILE A 217 -5.84 -6.55 0.05
CA ILE A 217 -4.64 -7.40 -0.08
C ILE A 217 -4.87 -8.47 -1.16
N LYS A 218 -6.00 -9.19 -1.12
CA LYS A 218 -6.35 -10.18 -2.14
C LYS A 218 -6.42 -9.60 -3.56
N ARG A 219 -6.86 -8.35 -3.72
CA ARG A 219 -6.89 -7.69 -5.03
C ARG A 219 -5.47 -7.37 -5.53
N VAL A 220 -4.62 -6.84 -4.64
CA VAL A 220 -3.22 -6.54 -4.98
C VAL A 220 -2.44 -7.83 -5.30
N GLU A 221 -2.69 -8.91 -4.55
CA GLU A 221 -2.10 -10.24 -4.83
C GLU A 221 -2.51 -10.81 -6.20
N ALA A 222 -3.68 -10.44 -6.70
CA ALA A 222 -4.21 -10.88 -7.99
C ALA A 222 -3.79 -9.98 -9.17
N THR A 223 -2.91 -9.00 -8.96
CA THR A 223 -2.45 -8.10 -10.01
C THR A 223 -1.73 -8.88 -11.13
N GLU A 224 -2.15 -8.67 -12.36
CA GLU A 224 -1.44 -9.13 -13.54
C GLU A 224 -0.44 -8.04 -13.96
N TYR A 225 0.86 -8.35 -13.86
CA TYR A 225 1.93 -7.42 -14.26
C TYR A 225 2.20 -7.60 -15.74
N LEU A 226 1.66 -6.70 -16.57
CA LEU A 226 1.74 -6.82 -18.03
C LEU A 226 3.07 -6.32 -18.56
N GLY A 227 3.53 -6.94 -19.66
CA GLY A 227 4.73 -6.56 -20.37
C GLY A 227 4.63 -6.82 -21.87
N LYS A 228 5.41 -6.06 -22.65
CA LYS A 228 5.50 -6.19 -24.09
C LYS A 228 6.94 -6.09 -24.59
N ILE A 229 7.23 -6.70 -25.73
CA ILE A 229 8.44 -6.50 -26.52
C ILE A 229 8.06 -6.67 -27.99
N ASN A 230 7.85 -5.56 -28.70
CA ASN A 230 7.27 -5.57 -30.05
C ASN A 230 7.72 -4.39 -30.92
N GLY A 231 8.76 -3.66 -30.47
CA GLY A 231 9.41 -2.59 -31.23
C GLY A 231 8.72 -1.24 -31.16
N ALA A 232 9.15 -0.35 -32.02
CA ALA A 232 8.89 1.09 -31.98
C ALA A 232 7.41 1.50 -32.01
N THR A 233 6.52 0.69 -32.55
CA THR A 233 5.07 0.97 -32.65
C THR A 233 4.20 -0.26 -32.37
N GLY A 234 4.76 -1.28 -31.74
CA GLY A 234 4.01 -2.49 -31.38
C GLY A 234 3.71 -3.45 -32.53
N THR A 235 4.48 -3.39 -33.59
CA THR A 235 4.17 -4.12 -34.85
C THR A 235 5.25 -5.10 -35.30
N TRP A 236 6.35 -5.24 -34.57
CA TRP A 236 7.55 -6.02 -34.95
C TRP A 236 8.10 -5.65 -36.34
N ALA A 237 7.88 -4.44 -36.86
CA ALA A 237 8.22 -4.07 -38.22
C ALA A 237 9.71 -4.32 -38.55
N ALA A 238 10.64 -3.86 -37.70
CA ALA A 238 12.07 -4.09 -37.86
C ALA A 238 12.44 -5.57 -37.74
N HIS A 239 11.80 -6.27 -36.81
CA HIS A 239 12.01 -7.70 -36.58
C HIS A 239 11.66 -8.54 -37.81
N VAL A 240 10.48 -8.33 -38.38
CA VAL A 240 9.99 -9.08 -39.55
C VAL A 240 10.85 -8.80 -40.80
N VAL A 241 11.34 -7.58 -40.98
CA VAL A 241 12.22 -7.24 -42.12
C VAL A 241 13.60 -7.91 -41.93
N SER A 242 14.11 -7.95 -40.73
CA SER A 242 15.46 -8.49 -40.47
C SER A 242 15.49 -10.00 -40.37
N VAL A 243 14.46 -10.62 -39.79
CA VAL A 243 14.34 -12.07 -39.61
C VAL A 243 12.92 -12.52 -39.96
N PRO A 244 12.57 -12.58 -41.25
CA PRO A 244 11.20 -12.78 -41.71
C PRO A 244 10.64 -14.18 -41.43
N GLY A 245 11.50 -15.15 -41.11
CA GLY A 245 11.09 -16.53 -40.81
C GLY A 245 10.77 -16.80 -39.34
N ALA A 246 10.98 -15.82 -38.43
CA ALA A 246 10.76 -16.00 -37.02
C ALA A 246 9.28 -15.72 -36.67
N ASP A 247 8.73 -16.51 -35.73
CA ASP A 247 7.42 -16.26 -35.14
C ASP A 247 7.58 -15.28 -33.95
N TRP A 248 7.66 -13.99 -34.28
CA TRP A 248 7.91 -12.92 -33.30
C TRP A 248 6.88 -12.84 -32.17
N PRO A 249 5.56 -13.00 -32.42
CA PRO A 249 4.59 -13.05 -31.32
C PRO A 249 4.85 -14.18 -30.33
N THR A 250 5.15 -15.37 -30.80
CA THR A 250 5.48 -16.51 -29.92
C THR A 250 6.80 -16.28 -29.15
N LEU A 251 7.82 -15.73 -29.78
CA LEU A 251 9.08 -15.39 -29.14
C LEU A 251 8.89 -14.30 -28.09
N ALA A 252 8.18 -13.22 -28.42
CA ALA A 252 7.89 -12.13 -27.49
C ALA A 252 7.12 -12.63 -26.26
N ARG A 253 6.09 -13.46 -26.48
CA ARG A 253 5.34 -14.10 -25.41
C ARG A 253 6.25 -14.93 -24.49
N SER A 254 7.03 -15.82 -25.09
CA SER A 254 7.94 -16.70 -24.34
C SER A 254 8.96 -15.91 -23.52
N PHE A 255 9.48 -14.81 -24.06
CA PHE A 255 10.41 -13.94 -23.36
C PHE A 255 9.75 -13.25 -22.16
N VAL A 256 8.61 -12.58 -22.37
CA VAL A 256 7.90 -11.84 -21.32
C VAL A 256 7.43 -12.78 -20.21
N GLU A 257 6.84 -13.92 -20.56
CA GLU A 257 6.42 -14.95 -19.59
C GLU A 257 7.63 -15.57 -18.86
N GLY A 258 8.77 -15.71 -19.56
CA GLY A 258 10.05 -16.15 -18.98
C GLY A 258 10.60 -15.20 -17.90
N LEU A 259 10.29 -13.91 -17.98
CA LEU A 259 10.59 -12.92 -16.93
C LEU A 259 9.60 -12.98 -15.76
N GLY A 260 8.58 -13.83 -15.81
CA GLY A 260 7.54 -13.94 -14.78
C GLY A 260 6.48 -12.84 -14.84
N LEU A 261 6.27 -12.26 -16.02
CA LEU A 261 5.25 -11.25 -16.32
C LEU A 261 4.15 -11.85 -17.21
N THR A 262 3.03 -11.14 -17.34
CA THR A 262 1.97 -11.50 -18.28
C THR A 262 2.19 -10.77 -19.61
N TRP A 263 2.19 -11.51 -20.73
CA TRP A 263 2.39 -10.90 -22.03
C TRP A 263 1.16 -10.11 -22.52
N ASN A 264 1.37 -8.84 -22.92
CA ASN A 264 0.36 -8.04 -23.58
C ASN A 264 0.58 -8.07 -25.11
N PRO A 265 -0.29 -8.74 -25.88
CA PRO A 265 -0.10 -8.94 -27.32
C PRO A 265 -0.37 -7.71 -28.18
N LEU A 266 -1.13 -6.74 -27.67
CA LEU A 266 -1.65 -5.62 -28.46
C LEU A 266 -1.37 -4.28 -27.76
N THR A 267 -0.32 -3.63 -28.19
CA THR A 267 0.16 -2.38 -27.62
C THR A 267 0.56 -1.39 -28.72
N THR A 268 0.91 -0.17 -28.32
CA THR A 268 1.58 0.81 -29.18
C THR A 268 3.10 0.76 -28.96
N GLN A 269 3.80 1.88 -28.93
CA GLN A 269 5.20 1.91 -28.48
C GLN A 269 5.31 1.57 -26.99
N ILE A 270 4.28 1.94 -26.20
CA ILE A 270 4.21 1.67 -24.77
C ILE A 270 3.29 0.48 -24.48
N GLU A 271 3.49 -0.17 -23.34
CA GLU A 271 2.44 -0.89 -22.63
C GLU A 271 1.49 0.15 -22.04
N SER A 272 0.17 -0.07 -22.09
CA SER A 272 -0.84 0.98 -21.83
C SER A 272 -0.95 1.44 -20.39
N HIS A 273 -0.22 0.83 -19.47
CA HIS A 273 -0.21 1.11 -18.02
C HIS A 273 -1.54 0.90 -17.28
N ASP A 274 -2.52 0.26 -17.90
CA ASP A 274 -3.83 0.01 -17.29
C ASP A 274 -3.70 -0.81 -16.00
N TRP A 275 -2.86 -1.85 -16.00
CA TRP A 275 -2.58 -2.66 -14.82
C TRP A 275 -1.92 -1.85 -13.68
N GLN A 276 -1.08 -0.87 -14.02
CA GLN A 276 -0.48 0.03 -13.02
C GLN A 276 -1.55 0.89 -12.36
N ALA A 277 -2.47 1.44 -13.15
CA ALA A 277 -3.57 2.24 -12.65
C ALA A 277 -4.51 1.42 -11.73
N GLU A 278 -4.78 0.16 -12.08
CA GLU A 278 -5.54 -0.77 -11.25
C GLU A 278 -4.83 -1.04 -9.93
N LEU A 279 -3.54 -1.41 -9.98
CA LEU A 279 -2.71 -1.64 -8.79
C LEU A 279 -2.66 -0.41 -7.88
N TYR A 280 -2.38 0.78 -8.45
CA TYR A 280 -2.27 2.00 -7.67
C TYR A 280 -3.61 2.40 -7.04
N SER A 281 -4.72 2.17 -7.73
CA SER A 281 -6.06 2.38 -7.19
C SER A 281 -6.37 1.43 -6.03
N ASP A 282 -5.94 0.18 -6.10
CA ASP A 282 -6.14 -0.80 -5.04
C ASP A 282 -5.23 -0.52 -3.83
N VAL A 283 -3.97 -0.11 -4.05
CA VAL A 283 -3.05 0.35 -3.00
C VAL A 283 -3.59 1.61 -2.32
N ALA A 284 -4.05 2.61 -3.08
CA ALA A 284 -4.66 3.83 -2.53
C ALA A 284 -5.93 3.53 -1.72
N ARG A 285 -6.74 2.57 -2.16
CA ARG A 285 -7.94 2.15 -1.40
C ARG A 285 -7.58 1.48 -0.09
N ALA A 286 -6.54 0.64 -0.07
CA ALA A 286 -5.99 0.08 1.17
C ALA A 286 -5.48 1.20 2.08
N GLY A 287 -4.79 2.19 1.52
CA GLY A 287 -4.35 3.40 2.22
C GLY A 287 -5.50 4.18 2.87
N ARG A 288 -6.61 4.37 2.16
CA ARG A 288 -7.80 5.05 2.71
C ARG A 288 -8.46 4.28 3.86
N ILE A 289 -8.45 2.94 3.79
CA ILE A 289 -8.95 2.11 4.89
C ILE A 289 -8.04 2.24 6.11
N ALA A 290 -6.73 2.23 5.90
CA ALA A 290 -5.74 2.42 6.96
C ALA A 290 -5.80 3.83 7.56
N HIS A 291 -6.07 4.86 6.76
CA HIS A 291 -6.31 6.22 7.22
C HIS A 291 -7.54 6.28 8.14
N ASN A 292 -8.67 5.70 7.72
CA ASN A 292 -9.87 5.64 8.55
C ASN A 292 -9.61 4.90 9.89
N LEU A 293 -8.82 3.82 9.88
CA LEU A 293 -8.38 3.17 11.12
C LEU A 293 -7.59 4.12 12.03
N ALA A 294 -6.68 4.91 11.47
CA ALA A 294 -5.89 5.89 12.24
C ALA A 294 -6.80 6.93 12.91
N THR A 295 -7.78 7.46 12.17
CA THR A 295 -8.77 8.43 12.67
C THR A 295 -9.63 7.85 13.79
N ASP A 296 -10.12 6.60 13.66
CA ASP A 296 -10.91 5.96 14.70
C ASP A 296 -10.04 5.63 15.93
N ALA A 297 -8.81 5.15 15.74
CA ALA A 297 -7.88 4.90 16.85
C ALA A 297 -7.55 6.20 17.61
N TRP A 298 -7.30 7.30 16.91
CA TRP A 298 -7.12 8.63 17.50
C TRP A 298 -8.36 9.04 18.30
N THR A 299 -9.55 8.82 17.78
CA THR A 299 -10.83 9.11 18.44
C THR A 299 -11.01 8.27 19.69
N TYR A 300 -10.74 6.95 19.64
CA TYR A 300 -10.81 6.08 20.80
C TYR A 300 -9.78 6.45 21.88
N ILE A 301 -8.60 6.95 21.51
CA ILE A 301 -7.65 7.51 22.45
C ILE A 301 -8.22 8.77 23.11
N SER A 302 -8.86 9.66 22.37
CA SER A 302 -9.46 10.88 22.92
C SER A 302 -10.63 10.61 23.88
N MET A 303 -11.31 9.47 23.71
CA MET A 303 -12.37 8.98 24.58
C MET A 303 -11.86 8.15 25.76
N ASP A 304 -10.55 7.92 25.84
CA ASP A 304 -9.89 7.01 26.80
C ASP A 304 -10.38 5.53 26.67
N TYR A 305 -10.86 5.16 25.50
CA TYR A 305 -11.18 3.76 25.17
C TYR A 305 -9.91 2.96 24.82
N PHE A 306 -8.93 3.63 24.21
CA PHE A 306 -7.56 3.16 24.10
C PHE A 306 -6.67 3.99 25.01
N HIS A 307 -5.96 3.32 25.93
CA HIS A 307 -4.96 3.93 26.77
C HIS A 307 -3.57 3.80 26.15
N GLN A 308 -2.80 4.90 26.07
CA GLN A 308 -1.47 4.87 25.45
C GLN A 308 -0.40 4.47 26.50
N ASN A 309 0.39 3.44 26.16
CA ASN A 309 1.53 3.00 26.96
C ASN A 309 2.81 3.71 26.50
N LEU A 310 3.30 4.66 27.29
CA LEU A 310 4.49 5.46 26.99
C LEU A 310 5.76 4.61 26.80
N ALA A 311 5.92 3.58 27.59
CA ALA A 311 7.10 2.72 27.54
C ALA A 311 7.16 1.95 26.22
N ALA A 312 6.00 1.49 25.72
CA ALA A 312 5.90 0.78 24.44
C ALA A 312 6.07 1.70 23.22
N GLN A 313 5.67 2.97 23.34
CA GLN A 313 5.79 3.94 22.23
C GLN A 313 7.20 4.50 22.03
N GLY A 314 8.08 4.39 23.02
CA GLY A 314 9.42 4.98 22.98
C GLY A 314 9.40 6.51 22.88
N SER A 315 8.32 7.16 23.33
CA SER A 315 8.12 8.61 23.25
C SER A 315 8.37 9.27 24.60
N THR A 316 8.97 10.47 24.59
CA THR A 316 9.20 11.28 25.79
C THR A 316 8.00 12.13 26.23
N GLY A 317 6.86 12.02 25.54
CA GLY A 317 5.68 12.85 25.80
C GLY A 317 5.77 14.25 25.19
N SER A 318 4.88 15.15 25.60
CA SER A 318 4.89 16.54 25.15
C SER A 318 6.09 17.30 25.74
N SER A 319 6.76 18.12 24.94
CA SER A 319 7.88 18.97 25.40
C SER A 319 7.48 19.99 26.45
N THR A 320 6.18 20.35 26.53
CA THR A 320 5.68 21.40 27.44
C THR A 320 4.82 20.83 28.60
N MET A 321 4.18 19.67 28.37
CA MET A 321 3.27 19.01 29.31
C MET A 321 3.66 17.52 29.44
N PRO A 322 4.55 17.15 30.37
CA PRO A 322 5.10 15.80 30.48
C PRO A 322 4.06 14.68 30.67
N HIS A 323 2.91 15.02 31.25
CA HIS A 323 1.80 14.08 31.46
C HIS A 323 0.96 13.80 30.17
N LYS A 324 1.15 14.61 29.12
CA LYS A 324 0.37 14.52 27.89
C LYS A 324 1.05 13.61 26.88
N VAL A 325 0.39 12.49 26.56
CA VAL A 325 0.84 11.54 25.55
C VAL A 325 0.07 11.81 24.25
N ASN A 326 0.75 12.37 23.26
CA ASN A 326 0.13 12.64 21.97
C ASN A 326 0.08 11.36 21.09
N PRO A 327 -1.00 11.09 20.37
CA PRO A 327 -1.14 9.93 19.48
C PRO A 327 -0.38 10.15 18.16
N ILE A 328 0.87 10.59 18.21
CA ILE A 328 1.67 11.05 17.06
C ILE A 328 1.88 9.97 16.00
N ARG A 329 1.80 8.68 16.34
CA ARG A 329 1.92 7.57 15.40
C ARG A 329 0.73 7.53 14.44
N PHE A 330 -0.46 7.74 14.96
CA PHE A 330 -1.70 7.77 14.16
C PHE A 330 -1.75 9.03 13.29
N GLU A 331 -1.43 10.21 13.84
CA GLU A 331 -1.35 11.48 13.11
C GLU A 331 -0.30 11.41 11.97
N ASN A 332 0.86 10.82 12.23
CA ASN A 332 1.90 10.62 11.22
C ASN A 332 1.42 9.67 10.12
N ALA A 333 0.70 8.60 10.48
CA ALA A 333 0.16 7.67 9.53
C ALA A 333 -0.90 8.32 8.62
N GLU A 334 -1.83 9.09 9.19
CA GLU A 334 -2.84 9.84 8.43
C GLU A 334 -2.17 10.74 7.38
N ALA A 335 -1.25 11.60 7.80
CA ALA A 335 -0.58 12.54 6.91
C ALA A 335 0.20 11.83 5.78
N ASN A 336 0.92 10.75 6.09
CA ASN A 336 1.65 9.98 5.07
C ASN A 336 0.71 9.25 4.10
N LEU A 337 -0.44 8.75 4.57
CA LEU A 337 -1.44 8.12 3.70
C LEU A 337 -2.12 9.12 2.77
N GLU A 338 -2.37 10.35 3.22
CA GLU A 338 -2.88 11.41 2.35
C GLU A 338 -1.92 11.70 1.20
N VAL A 339 -0.63 11.87 1.49
CA VAL A 339 0.40 12.10 0.46
C VAL A 339 0.50 10.90 -0.48
N SER A 340 0.57 9.67 0.06
CA SER A 340 0.64 8.45 -0.74
C SER A 340 -0.57 8.32 -1.68
N ASN A 341 -1.79 8.46 -1.14
CA ASN A 341 -3.02 8.33 -1.90
C ASN A 341 -3.14 9.37 -3.01
N ALA A 342 -2.75 10.62 -2.75
CA ALA A 342 -2.77 11.69 -3.74
C ALA A 342 -1.81 11.39 -4.91
N LEU A 343 -0.60 10.88 -4.62
CA LEU A 343 0.37 10.48 -5.63
C LEU A 343 -0.12 9.27 -6.44
N LEU A 344 -0.66 8.25 -5.77
CA LEU A 344 -1.18 7.05 -6.43
C LEU A 344 -2.37 7.37 -7.34
N ASP A 345 -3.30 8.24 -6.90
CA ASP A 345 -4.41 8.69 -7.74
C ASP A 345 -3.93 9.48 -8.96
N SER A 346 -2.94 10.35 -8.78
CA SER A 346 -2.33 11.12 -9.88
C SER A 346 -1.64 10.19 -10.88
N LEU A 347 -0.89 9.20 -10.41
CA LEU A 347 -0.24 8.18 -11.24
C LEU A 347 -1.28 7.37 -12.01
N ALA A 348 -2.30 6.83 -11.36
CA ALA A 348 -3.36 6.05 -11.98
C ALA A 348 -4.11 6.85 -13.07
N ALA A 349 -4.40 8.13 -12.82
CA ALA A 349 -5.11 8.98 -13.77
C ALA A 349 -4.25 9.39 -14.97
N THR A 350 -2.95 9.64 -14.75
CA THR A 350 -2.05 10.15 -15.80
C THR A 350 -1.59 9.04 -16.74
N LEU A 351 -1.23 7.87 -16.19
CA LEU A 351 -0.54 6.84 -16.96
C LEU A 351 -1.41 6.17 -18.02
N VAL A 352 -2.72 6.11 -17.82
CA VAL A 352 -3.66 5.50 -18.80
C VAL A 352 -3.94 6.41 -20.01
N THR A 353 -3.32 7.59 -20.07
CA THR A 353 -3.55 8.54 -21.15
C THR A 353 -2.24 8.90 -21.84
N SER A 354 -2.09 8.51 -23.09
CA SER A 354 -0.95 8.88 -23.95
C SER A 354 -1.43 9.45 -25.27
N ARG A 355 -0.63 10.33 -25.87
CA ARG A 355 -0.93 10.91 -27.19
C ARG A 355 -0.48 9.98 -28.29
N MET A 356 -1.42 9.59 -29.16
CA MET A 356 -1.16 8.69 -30.29
C MET A 356 -0.45 7.41 -29.81
N GLN A 357 0.71 7.07 -30.34
CA GLN A 357 1.42 5.86 -30.02
C GLN A 357 2.35 6.02 -28.81
N ARG A 358 2.73 7.24 -28.46
CA ARG A 358 3.47 7.62 -27.25
C ARG A 358 3.64 9.12 -27.10
N ASP A 359 3.66 9.61 -25.86
CA ASP A 359 4.34 10.82 -25.42
C ASP A 359 5.22 10.54 -24.18
N LEU A 360 5.94 11.54 -23.65
CA LEU A 360 6.91 11.36 -22.56
C LEU A 360 6.32 11.58 -21.18
N THR A 361 5.03 11.85 -21.03
CA THR A 361 4.38 12.17 -19.75
C THR A 361 4.48 10.99 -18.78
N ASP A 362 4.33 9.78 -19.26
CA ASP A 362 4.45 8.53 -18.50
C ASP A 362 5.82 8.40 -17.81
N SER A 363 6.89 8.56 -18.55
CA SER A 363 8.26 8.40 -18.06
C SER A 363 8.58 9.36 -16.90
N THR A 364 8.16 10.62 -17.00
CA THR A 364 8.34 11.61 -15.93
C THR A 364 7.51 11.25 -14.69
N THR A 365 6.26 10.84 -14.90
CA THR A 365 5.32 10.56 -13.83
C THR A 365 5.70 9.31 -13.05
N GLN A 366 6.10 8.24 -13.72
CA GLN A 366 6.46 6.95 -13.11
C GLN A 366 7.65 7.04 -12.13
N ARG A 367 8.53 8.03 -12.27
CA ARG A 367 9.66 8.24 -11.34
C ARG A 367 9.21 8.54 -9.90
N ASN A 368 7.91 8.86 -9.68
CA ASN A 368 7.34 9.12 -8.36
C ASN A 368 6.70 7.88 -7.69
N VAL A 369 6.70 6.72 -8.34
CA VAL A 369 6.13 5.48 -7.77
C VAL A 369 6.79 5.13 -6.44
N GLY A 370 8.12 5.24 -6.36
CA GLY A 370 8.87 4.98 -5.12
C GLY A 370 8.49 5.91 -3.97
N VAL A 371 8.17 7.17 -4.27
CA VAL A 371 7.71 8.16 -3.28
C VAL A 371 6.33 7.78 -2.75
N ALA A 372 5.40 7.41 -3.64
CA ALA A 372 4.05 7.00 -3.27
C ALA A 372 4.05 5.76 -2.36
N PHE A 373 4.77 4.71 -2.75
CA PHE A 373 4.92 3.48 -1.96
C PHE A 373 5.68 3.74 -0.65
N GLY A 374 6.69 4.62 -0.66
CA GLY A 374 7.47 4.99 0.53
C GLY A 374 6.60 5.59 1.63
N HIS A 375 5.72 6.52 1.29
CA HIS A 375 4.76 7.10 2.23
C HIS A 375 3.75 6.06 2.74
N ALA A 376 3.27 5.13 1.89
CA ALA A 376 2.37 4.06 2.32
C ALA A 376 3.04 3.13 3.36
N VAL A 377 4.25 2.64 3.07
CA VAL A 377 5.00 1.75 3.96
C VAL A 377 5.34 2.43 5.28
N LEU A 378 5.73 3.71 5.25
CA LEU A 378 5.97 4.51 6.44
C LEU A 378 4.72 4.64 7.31
N ALA A 379 3.57 4.84 6.70
CA ALA A 379 2.30 4.92 7.41
C ALA A 379 1.93 3.59 8.08
N TYR A 380 2.10 2.46 7.40
CA TYR A 380 1.82 1.14 7.98
C TYR A 380 2.76 0.82 9.14
N ASP A 381 4.06 1.15 9.06
CA ASP A 381 5.00 1.03 10.18
C ASP A 381 4.54 1.86 11.39
N ASN A 382 4.10 3.10 11.18
CA ASN A 382 3.57 3.93 12.24
C ASN A 382 2.26 3.38 12.84
N LEU A 383 1.35 2.84 12.02
CA LEU A 383 0.12 2.21 12.51
C LEU A 383 0.42 0.98 13.37
N VAL A 384 1.30 0.10 12.92
CA VAL A 384 1.70 -1.09 13.70
C VAL A 384 2.27 -0.66 15.05
N ARG A 385 3.24 0.25 15.06
CA ARG A 385 3.84 0.77 16.31
C ARG A 385 2.84 1.52 17.19
N GLY A 386 1.91 2.26 16.57
CA GLY A 386 0.83 2.93 17.30
C GLY A 386 -0.09 1.93 18.00
N LEU A 387 -0.52 0.89 17.28
CA LEU A 387 -1.37 -0.17 17.81
C LEU A 387 -0.65 -1.08 18.82
N ASP A 388 0.68 -1.23 18.74
CA ASP A 388 1.48 -1.92 19.75
C ASP A 388 1.58 -1.12 21.06
N GLY A 389 1.48 0.20 20.95
CA GLY A 389 1.57 1.13 22.06
C GLY A 389 0.24 1.49 22.72
N ILE A 390 -0.86 0.77 22.46
CA ILE A 390 -2.16 1.00 23.09
C ILE A 390 -2.66 -0.22 23.84
N GLU A 391 -3.49 0.04 24.85
CA GLU A 391 -4.19 -0.95 25.66
C GLU A 391 -5.69 -0.65 25.64
N ILE A 392 -6.53 -1.69 25.60
CA ILE A 392 -7.99 -1.57 25.65
C ILE A 392 -8.41 -1.19 27.08
N ASN A 393 -9.06 -0.06 27.27
CA ASN A 393 -9.56 0.40 28.56
C ASN A 393 -11.00 -0.06 28.77
N ALA A 394 -11.17 -1.33 29.11
CA ALA A 394 -12.48 -1.93 29.34
C ALA A 394 -13.25 -1.24 30.49
N ALA A 395 -12.55 -0.70 31.49
CA ALA A 395 -13.17 -0.01 32.62
C ALA A 395 -13.86 1.30 32.17
N ARG A 396 -13.22 2.07 31.29
CA ARG A 396 -13.80 3.29 30.73
C ARG A 396 -15.02 2.97 29.84
N MET A 397 -14.90 1.95 29.00
CA MET A 397 -16.01 1.49 28.14
C MET A 397 -17.22 1.06 28.98
N ALA A 398 -17.00 0.32 30.07
CA ALA A 398 -18.06 -0.09 31.00
C ALA A 398 -18.75 1.10 31.64
N GLN A 399 -18.01 2.13 32.08
CA GLN A 399 -18.60 3.36 32.66
C GLN A 399 -19.52 4.07 31.67
N ASP A 400 -19.12 4.18 30.41
CA ASP A 400 -19.96 4.83 29.40
C ASP A 400 -21.22 4.00 29.07
N LEU A 401 -21.13 2.67 29.08
CA LEU A 401 -22.29 1.80 28.94
C LEU A 401 -23.27 1.98 30.11
N ASP A 402 -22.78 1.97 31.34
CA ASP A 402 -23.61 2.11 32.53
C ASP A 402 -24.32 3.47 32.62
N ALA A 403 -23.73 4.49 32.01
CA ALA A 403 -24.34 5.82 31.92
C ALA A 403 -25.40 5.94 30.80
N ASN A 404 -25.58 4.92 29.94
CA ASN A 404 -26.39 5.03 28.71
C ASN A 404 -27.46 3.94 28.58
N TRP A 405 -28.30 3.74 29.60
CA TRP A 405 -29.37 2.73 29.60
C TRP A 405 -30.43 2.96 28.49
N ALA A 406 -30.59 4.18 28.03
CA ALA A 406 -31.52 4.51 26.94
C ALA A 406 -31.24 3.75 25.63
N VAL A 407 -30.03 3.23 25.42
CA VAL A 407 -29.65 2.45 24.21
C VAL A 407 -30.42 1.12 24.12
N LEU A 408 -30.96 0.61 25.23
CA LEU A 408 -31.84 -0.57 25.26
C LEU A 408 -33.22 -0.30 24.62
N GLY A 409 -33.57 0.95 24.41
CA GLY A 409 -34.85 1.32 23.78
C GLY A 409 -35.11 0.65 22.44
N GLU A 410 -34.07 0.45 21.63
CA GLU A 410 -34.19 -0.30 20.39
C GLU A 410 -34.62 -1.76 20.64
N ALA A 411 -33.97 -2.47 21.57
CA ALA A 411 -34.30 -3.84 21.90
C ALA A 411 -35.77 -3.96 22.36
N VAL A 412 -36.20 -3.04 23.25
CA VAL A 412 -37.59 -3.00 23.76
C VAL A 412 -38.58 -2.76 22.64
N GLN A 413 -38.32 -1.76 21.78
CA GLN A 413 -39.17 -1.45 20.64
C GLN A 413 -39.36 -2.63 19.68
N GLN A 414 -38.28 -3.32 19.34
CA GLN A 414 -38.33 -4.45 18.42
C GLN A 414 -39.01 -5.67 19.06
N ALA A 415 -38.78 -5.91 20.36
CA ALA A 415 -39.46 -6.97 21.11
C ALA A 415 -41.01 -6.72 21.18
N MET A 416 -41.44 -5.49 21.42
CA MET A 416 -42.85 -5.11 21.40
C MET A 416 -43.47 -5.36 20.03
N ARG A 417 -42.79 -5.00 18.93
CA ARG A 417 -43.26 -5.24 17.56
C ARG A 417 -43.38 -6.74 17.26
N ALA A 418 -42.38 -7.50 17.64
CA ALA A 418 -42.40 -8.96 17.45
C ALA A 418 -43.53 -9.62 18.27
N ALA A 419 -43.73 -9.21 19.51
CA ALA A 419 -44.81 -9.70 20.35
C ALA A 419 -46.20 -9.36 19.79
N ALA A 420 -46.38 -8.16 19.24
CA ALA A 420 -47.62 -7.74 18.58
C ALA A 420 -47.97 -8.67 17.39
N ILE A 421 -46.98 -8.94 16.53
CA ILE A 421 -47.15 -9.87 15.39
C ILE A 421 -47.48 -11.30 15.87
N ALA A 422 -46.94 -11.73 17.00
CA ALA A 422 -47.24 -13.02 17.63
C ALA A 422 -48.60 -13.06 18.35
N GLY A 423 -49.37 -11.95 18.32
CA GLY A 423 -50.71 -11.87 18.86
C GLY A 423 -50.84 -11.27 20.28
N ALA A 424 -49.74 -10.76 20.84
CA ALA A 424 -49.82 -10.05 22.13
C ALA A 424 -50.61 -8.75 22.00
N THR A 425 -51.51 -8.53 22.96
CA THR A 425 -52.34 -7.29 23.02
C THR A 425 -51.61 -6.19 23.79
N GLY A 426 -51.97 -4.94 23.55
CA GLY A 426 -51.39 -3.78 24.27
C GLY A 426 -50.02 -3.31 23.77
N MET A 427 -49.51 -3.85 22.65
CA MET A 427 -48.21 -3.51 22.08
C MET A 427 -48.26 -2.34 21.05
N ALA A 428 -49.30 -1.55 21.05
CA ALA A 428 -49.44 -0.43 20.11
C ALA A 428 -48.45 0.71 20.44
N ASN A 429 -48.05 1.45 19.38
CA ASN A 429 -47.24 2.67 19.46
C ASN A 429 -45.94 2.54 20.25
N PRO A 430 -45.09 1.49 20.00
CA PRO A 430 -43.89 1.28 20.78
C PRO A 430 -42.89 2.45 20.74
N TYR A 431 -42.79 3.14 19.60
CA TYR A 431 -41.94 4.32 19.46
C TYR A 431 -42.40 5.49 20.35
N GLU A 432 -43.70 5.81 20.36
CA GLU A 432 -44.21 6.92 21.17
C GLU A 432 -44.07 6.63 22.67
N ARG A 433 -44.28 5.40 23.09
CA ARG A 433 -44.11 4.97 24.49
C ARG A 433 -42.66 5.15 24.96
N LEU A 434 -41.65 4.76 24.13
CA LEU A 434 -40.25 4.98 24.42
C LEU A 434 -39.86 6.47 24.42
N LYS A 435 -40.41 7.24 23.50
CA LYS A 435 -40.20 8.67 23.43
C LYS A 435 -40.72 9.40 24.69
N GLU A 436 -41.80 8.93 25.27
CA GLU A 436 -42.33 9.43 26.55
C GLU A 436 -41.34 9.12 27.71
N LEU A 437 -40.78 7.91 27.74
CA LEU A 437 -39.77 7.52 28.72
C LEU A 437 -38.50 8.39 28.67
N THR A 438 -38.03 8.72 27.47
CA THR A 438 -36.77 9.44 27.26
C THR A 438 -36.89 10.96 27.30
N ARG A 439 -38.14 11.48 27.39
CA ARG A 439 -38.41 12.91 27.24
C ARG A 439 -38.00 13.70 28.48
N GLY A 440 -36.91 14.45 28.39
CA GLY A 440 -36.52 15.47 29.37
C GLY A 440 -35.75 14.99 30.59
N HIS A 441 -35.36 13.71 30.66
CA HIS A 441 -34.51 13.19 31.72
C HIS A 441 -33.59 12.06 31.21
N GLU A 442 -32.50 11.83 31.90
CA GLU A 442 -31.64 10.70 31.65
C GLU A 442 -32.29 9.40 32.16
N VAL A 443 -32.32 8.38 31.29
CA VAL A 443 -32.89 7.07 31.61
C VAL A 443 -31.83 6.20 32.24
N GLY A 444 -32.00 5.85 33.50
CA GLY A 444 -31.16 4.91 34.23
C GLY A 444 -31.68 3.48 34.22
N GLU A 445 -30.96 2.58 34.88
CA GLU A 445 -31.32 1.15 35.02
C GLU A 445 -32.74 0.99 35.57
N ARG A 446 -33.05 1.68 36.67
CA ARG A 446 -34.34 1.53 37.33
C ARG A 446 -35.47 1.96 36.40
N ASP A 447 -35.32 3.09 35.70
CA ASP A 447 -36.36 3.62 34.83
C ASP A 447 -36.65 2.68 33.68
N MET A 448 -35.59 2.10 33.08
CA MET A 448 -35.71 1.11 32.01
C MET A 448 -36.41 -0.18 32.47
N ARG A 449 -36.00 -0.70 33.66
CA ARG A 449 -36.60 -1.95 34.22
C ARG A 449 -38.09 -1.73 34.60
N GLU A 450 -38.43 -0.63 35.26
CA GLU A 450 -39.82 -0.28 35.57
C GLU A 450 -40.64 -0.10 34.30
N PHE A 451 -40.08 0.51 33.27
CA PHE A 451 -40.74 0.66 31.98
C PHE A 451 -41.02 -0.73 31.33
N ILE A 452 -40.03 -1.62 31.27
CA ILE A 452 -40.17 -2.95 30.69
C ILE A 452 -41.25 -3.75 31.44
N ALA A 453 -41.22 -3.77 32.77
CA ALA A 453 -42.23 -4.46 33.60
C ALA A 453 -43.65 -3.93 33.39
N GLY A 454 -43.79 -2.63 33.08
CA GLY A 454 -45.08 -1.99 32.80
C GLY A 454 -45.66 -2.20 31.42
N LEU A 455 -44.91 -2.89 30.50
CA LEU A 455 -45.34 -3.05 29.10
C LEU A 455 -46.42 -4.11 28.89
N GLY A 456 -46.56 -5.08 29.80
CA GLY A 456 -47.47 -6.23 29.63
C GLY A 456 -47.04 -7.20 28.52
N LEU A 457 -45.73 -7.37 28.37
CA LEU A 457 -45.14 -8.32 27.41
C LEU A 457 -45.42 -9.76 27.81
N PRO A 458 -45.37 -10.75 26.87
CA PRO A 458 -45.31 -12.15 27.23
C PRO A 458 -44.15 -12.42 28.19
N THR A 459 -44.35 -13.27 29.20
CA THR A 459 -43.40 -13.51 30.29
C THR A 459 -41.95 -13.80 29.80
N GLU A 460 -41.78 -14.68 28.80
CA GLU A 460 -40.48 -15.03 28.26
C GLU A 460 -39.79 -13.84 27.57
N VAL A 461 -40.54 -12.90 27.00
CA VAL A 461 -40.01 -11.68 26.36
C VAL A 461 -39.61 -10.68 27.40
N GLU A 462 -40.46 -10.46 28.43
CA GLU A 462 -40.18 -9.59 29.55
C GLU A 462 -38.93 -10.02 30.32
N GLU A 463 -38.83 -11.30 30.69
CA GLU A 463 -37.65 -11.87 31.36
C GLU A 463 -36.35 -11.64 30.56
N ARG A 464 -36.36 -11.87 29.23
CA ARG A 464 -35.22 -11.62 28.38
C ARG A 464 -34.81 -10.14 28.37
N LEU A 465 -35.78 -9.21 28.28
CA LEU A 465 -35.50 -7.77 28.29
C LEU A 465 -35.00 -7.30 29.66
N LEU A 466 -35.59 -7.81 30.75
CA LEU A 466 -35.14 -7.50 32.13
C LEU A 466 -33.73 -8.04 32.43
N ALA A 467 -33.29 -9.10 31.75
CA ALA A 467 -31.93 -9.62 31.87
C ALA A 467 -30.89 -8.78 31.09
N LEU A 468 -31.31 -7.91 30.17
CA LEU A 468 -30.38 -7.09 29.40
C LEU A 468 -29.80 -5.95 30.24
N THR A 469 -28.54 -5.69 29.96
CA THR A 469 -27.83 -4.46 30.33
C THR A 469 -27.23 -3.85 29.05
N PRO A 470 -26.82 -2.59 29.04
CA PRO A 470 -26.06 -2.06 27.91
C PRO A 470 -24.82 -2.89 27.55
N ALA A 471 -24.13 -3.45 28.55
CA ALA A 471 -22.95 -4.29 28.36
C ALA A 471 -23.26 -5.67 27.76
N THR A 472 -24.47 -6.20 27.94
CA THR A 472 -24.88 -7.51 27.38
C THR A 472 -25.66 -7.40 26.06
N TYR A 473 -26.07 -6.18 25.69
CA TYR A 473 -26.79 -5.93 24.44
C TYR A 473 -25.85 -5.75 23.26
N ILE A 474 -24.98 -6.71 23.04
CA ILE A 474 -23.92 -6.70 21.99
C ILE A 474 -24.24 -7.62 20.80
N GLY A 475 -25.40 -8.29 20.81
CA GLY A 475 -25.80 -9.18 19.74
C GLY A 475 -24.78 -10.28 19.45
N LEU A 476 -24.34 -10.37 18.20
CA LEU A 476 -23.34 -11.33 17.75
C LEU A 476 -21.91 -10.76 17.68
N SER A 477 -21.64 -9.60 18.30
CA SER A 477 -20.36 -8.88 18.17
C SER A 477 -19.16 -9.75 18.51
N GLU A 478 -19.21 -10.54 19.57
CA GLU A 478 -18.13 -11.45 19.96
C GLU A 478 -17.81 -12.50 18.88
N ARG A 479 -18.84 -13.08 18.27
CA ARG A 479 -18.67 -14.02 17.16
C ARG A 479 -18.13 -13.32 15.91
N LEU A 480 -18.61 -12.11 15.63
CA LEU A 480 -18.18 -11.33 14.47
C LEU A 480 -16.74 -10.83 14.60
N ALA A 481 -16.26 -10.60 15.82
CA ALA A 481 -14.86 -10.25 16.07
C ALA A 481 -13.89 -11.37 15.62
N ARG A 482 -14.35 -12.62 15.62
CA ARG A 482 -13.61 -13.82 15.20
C ARG A 482 -13.99 -14.31 13.81
N TRP A 483 -14.65 -13.47 13.01
CA TRP A 483 -15.07 -13.83 11.67
C TRP A 483 -13.85 -14.00 10.76
N GLU A 484 -13.63 -15.22 10.30
CA GLU A 484 -12.63 -15.53 9.27
C GLU A 484 -13.17 -15.15 7.89
N ALA A 485 -12.43 -14.31 7.13
CA ALA A 485 -12.79 -13.85 5.80
C ALA A 485 -12.11 -14.68 4.69
#